data_1e37cb8cc52772c74bcd2db93c975e4f
#
_entry.id   1e37cb8cc52772c74bcd2db93c975e4f
#
_cell.length_a   1.000
_cell.length_b   1.000
_cell.length_c   1.000
_cell.angle_alpha   90.00
_cell.angle_beta   90.00
_cell.angle_gamma   90.00
#
_symmetry.space_group_name_H-M   'P 1'
#
loop_
_entity.id
_entity.type
_entity.pdbx_description
1 polymer ?
#
loop_
_entity_poly.entity_id
_entity_poly.type
_entity_poly.pdbx_seq_one_letter_code
_entity_poly.pdbx_strand_id
1 'polypeptide(L)'
;TRWCRHATGEIEDYIQEAVRKGLRAVAITEHVPHSQNFDPRRMQWEEFPAYNAELDRLIEKYQDQIHVIKGFECEYYPFALENYKMFRDQYGYKLLILGHHTNKDRTADNFAPKGEAEMKQYADEVIEGLRTGLFTFLAHPDVPFCGYTGSADFALEQMGRIFAVCEELGIPVEINANGYRDKRAYPDRRVWELSRQYKLTWLINSDAHEVAHLCDEAGVGGTEAFARELGIPVTEWFDW
;
A
#
# COMPACT_ATOMS: atom_id res chain seq x y z
N THR A 1 8.80 8.85 -3.10
CA THR A 1 9.71 9.92 -3.56
C THR A 1 10.95 10.01 -2.65
N ARG A 2 11.79 11.03 -2.83
CA ARG A 2 13.00 11.24 -1.99
C ARG A 2 12.72 11.29 -0.48
N TRP A 3 11.51 11.63 -0.08
CA TRP A 3 11.14 11.70 1.32
C TRP A 3 11.18 10.34 2.03
N CYS A 4 10.96 9.26 1.31
CA CYS A 4 11.11 7.89 1.83
C CYS A 4 12.53 7.34 1.84
N ARG A 5 13.55 8.09 1.37
CA ARG A 5 14.99 7.71 1.41
C ARG A 5 15.36 6.35 0.77
N HIS A 6 14.42 5.62 0.25
CA HIS A 6 14.63 4.39 -0.54
C HIS A 6 13.93 4.45 -1.90
N ALA A 7 13.34 5.62 -2.21
CA ALA A 7 12.81 5.99 -3.51
C ALA A 7 13.56 7.21 -4.06
N THR A 8 13.47 7.47 -5.35
CA THR A 8 14.14 8.58 -6.04
C THR A 8 13.14 9.53 -6.68
N GLY A 9 13.59 10.75 -7.02
CA GLY A 9 12.76 11.78 -7.66
C GLY A 9 11.99 12.64 -6.66
N GLU A 10 11.65 13.84 -7.11
CA GLU A 10 10.84 14.80 -6.37
C GLU A 10 9.35 14.48 -6.54
N ILE A 11 8.50 14.94 -5.64
CA ILE A 11 7.04 14.79 -5.76
C ILE A 11 6.56 15.32 -7.13
N GLU A 12 7.11 16.45 -7.54
CA GLU A 12 6.74 17.11 -8.79
C GLU A 12 7.05 16.26 -10.02
N ASP A 13 8.15 15.49 -10.01
CA ASP A 13 8.52 14.62 -11.13
C ASP A 13 7.45 13.53 -11.37
N TYR A 14 6.90 12.94 -10.31
CA TYR A 14 5.81 11.96 -10.40
C TYR A 14 4.51 12.59 -10.89
N ILE A 15 4.19 13.80 -10.44
CA ILE A 15 2.99 14.52 -10.91
C ILE A 15 3.12 14.85 -12.41
N GLN A 16 4.28 15.34 -12.85
CA GLN A 16 4.55 15.63 -14.27
C GLN A 16 4.46 14.38 -15.14
N GLU A 17 5.00 13.27 -14.66
CA GLU A 17 4.91 12.00 -15.38
C GLU A 17 3.45 11.50 -15.46
N ALA A 18 2.68 11.65 -14.39
CA ALA A 18 1.24 11.33 -14.40
C ALA A 18 0.46 12.18 -15.41
N VAL A 19 0.73 13.48 -15.48
CA VAL A 19 0.18 14.38 -16.50
C VAL A 19 0.60 13.94 -17.89
N ARG A 20 1.89 13.66 -18.11
CA ARG A 20 2.42 13.18 -19.40
C ARG A 20 1.77 11.88 -19.87
N LYS A 21 1.42 10.99 -18.95
CA LYS A 21 0.73 9.72 -19.21
C LYS A 21 -0.79 9.88 -19.37
N GLY A 22 -1.33 11.08 -19.17
CA GLY A 22 -2.76 11.35 -19.28
C GLY A 22 -3.61 10.76 -18.16
N LEU A 23 -3.02 10.55 -16.98
CA LEU A 23 -3.77 10.05 -15.83
C LEU A 23 -4.76 11.09 -15.31
N ARG A 24 -5.92 10.64 -14.83
CA ARG A 24 -6.93 11.52 -14.22
C ARG A 24 -6.55 11.96 -12.80
N ALA A 25 -5.83 11.11 -12.09
CA ALA A 25 -5.37 11.36 -10.74
C ALA A 25 -4.06 10.64 -10.47
N VAL A 26 -3.31 11.16 -9.50
CA VAL A 26 -2.13 10.50 -8.90
C VAL A 26 -2.17 10.67 -7.40
N ALA A 27 -1.98 9.59 -6.66
CA ALA A 27 -1.82 9.63 -5.22
C ALA A 27 -0.33 9.66 -4.84
N ILE A 28 0.04 10.56 -3.96
CA ILE A 28 1.36 10.62 -3.34
C ILE A 28 1.22 10.00 -1.95
N THR A 29 1.82 8.84 -1.75
CA THR A 29 1.58 7.94 -0.61
C THR A 29 2.89 7.48 0.02
N GLU A 30 3.69 8.45 0.47
CA GLU A 30 4.89 8.15 1.25
C GLU A 30 4.58 7.30 2.48
N HIS A 31 5.56 6.57 2.99
CA HIS A 31 5.42 5.96 4.30
C HIS A 31 5.15 7.02 5.36
N VAL A 32 4.12 6.79 6.17
CA VAL A 32 3.70 7.73 7.20
C VAL A 32 4.83 8.02 8.21
N PRO A 33 5.09 9.29 8.55
CA PRO A 33 6.05 9.61 9.60
C PRO A 33 5.50 9.27 10.98
N HIS A 34 6.37 8.84 11.87
CA HIS A 34 6.05 8.53 13.26
C HIS A 34 6.79 9.44 14.23
N SER A 35 6.11 9.95 15.25
CA SER A 35 6.69 10.85 16.26
C SER A 35 7.87 10.26 17.03
N GLN A 36 8.06 8.94 16.97
CA GLN A 36 9.19 8.24 17.60
C GLN A 36 10.41 8.11 16.68
N ASN A 37 10.31 8.47 15.39
CA ASN A 37 11.41 8.42 14.40
C ASN A 37 12.23 7.12 14.43
N PHE A 38 11.58 5.98 14.55
CA PHE A 38 12.26 4.68 14.75
C PHE A 38 12.84 4.06 13.46
N ASP A 39 12.42 4.52 12.28
CA ASP A 39 12.95 4.04 11.00
C ASP A 39 13.62 5.19 10.22
N PRO A 40 14.96 5.21 10.14
CA PRO A 40 15.68 6.27 9.43
C PRO A 40 15.49 6.23 7.90
N ARG A 41 14.94 5.16 7.35
CA ARG A 41 14.66 5.03 5.91
C ARG A 41 13.36 5.71 5.51
N ARG A 42 12.57 6.20 6.46
CA ARG A 42 11.30 6.87 6.25
C ARG A 42 11.41 8.37 6.55
N MET A 43 10.46 9.15 6.08
CA MET A 43 10.31 10.56 6.46
C MET A 43 10.26 10.68 7.99
N GLN A 44 11.07 11.57 8.56
CA GLN A 44 11.06 11.82 9.99
C GLN A 44 9.91 12.76 10.36
N TRP A 45 9.44 12.70 11.59
CA TRP A 45 8.30 13.47 12.06
C TRP A 45 8.45 14.98 11.84
N GLU A 46 9.64 15.52 12.10
CA GLU A 46 9.98 16.94 11.97
C GLU A 46 9.99 17.42 10.51
N GLU A 47 10.07 16.50 9.55
CA GLU A 47 10.05 16.81 8.12
C GLU A 47 8.61 16.94 7.57
N PHE A 48 7.62 16.42 8.28
CA PHE A 48 6.23 16.42 7.82
C PHE A 48 5.71 17.82 7.46
N PRO A 49 5.95 18.89 8.23
CA PRO A 49 5.47 20.22 7.84
C PRO A 49 6.01 20.70 6.49
N ALA A 50 7.27 20.42 6.19
CA ALA A 50 7.88 20.79 4.92
C ALA A 50 7.32 19.93 3.76
N TYR A 51 7.19 18.63 3.96
CA TYR A 51 6.57 17.72 3.01
C TYR A 51 5.12 18.14 2.70
N ASN A 52 4.33 18.39 3.72
CA ASN A 52 2.93 18.80 3.55
C ASN A 52 2.81 20.14 2.79
N ALA A 53 3.65 21.12 3.12
CA ALA A 53 3.66 22.42 2.43
C ALA A 53 4.07 22.28 0.95
N GLU A 54 5.05 21.41 0.64
CA GLU A 54 5.43 21.11 -0.74
C GLU A 54 4.25 20.48 -1.50
N LEU A 55 3.60 19.49 -0.90
CA LEU A 55 2.49 18.78 -1.53
C LEU A 55 1.28 19.71 -1.75
N ASP A 56 0.93 20.57 -0.77
CA ASP A 56 -0.14 21.57 -0.91
C ASP A 56 0.13 22.54 -2.08
N ARG A 57 1.35 23.05 -2.18
CA ARG A 57 1.78 23.90 -3.28
C ARG A 57 1.66 23.21 -4.65
N LEU A 58 2.01 21.95 -4.71
CA LEU A 58 1.94 21.16 -5.95
C LEU A 58 0.49 20.82 -6.33
N ILE A 59 -0.37 20.53 -5.36
CA ILE A 59 -1.80 20.35 -5.59
C ILE A 59 -2.40 21.61 -6.24
N GLU A 60 -2.12 22.78 -5.68
CA GLU A 60 -2.56 24.07 -6.24
C GLU A 60 -1.99 24.29 -7.64
N LYS A 61 -0.70 24.03 -7.83
CA LYS A 61 -0.03 24.22 -9.14
C LYS A 61 -0.62 23.38 -10.26
N TYR A 62 -1.03 22.15 -9.96
CA TYR A 62 -1.47 21.19 -10.99
C TYR A 62 -2.98 20.96 -11.02
N GLN A 63 -3.78 21.69 -10.23
CA GLN A 63 -5.22 21.49 -10.05
C GLN A 63 -6.04 21.43 -11.34
N ASP A 64 -5.63 22.19 -12.38
CA ASP A 64 -6.31 22.25 -13.67
C ASP A 64 -5.84 21.14 -14.66
N GLN A 65 -4.83 20.35 -14.27
CA GLN A 65 -4.22 19.33 -15.13
C GLN A 65 -4.49 17.91 -14.63
N ILE A 66 -4.42 17.69 -13.31
CA ILE A 66 -4.56 16.38 -12.70
C ILE A 66 -5.03 16.50 -11.25
N HIS A 67 -5.84 15.54 -10.80
CA HIS A 67 -6.20 15.44 -9.38
C HIS A 67 -5.06 14.79 -8.61
N VAL A 68 -4.34 15.56 -7.79
CA VAL A 68 -3.30 15.05 -6.89
C VAL A 68 -3.92 14.74 -5.53
N ILE A 69 -3.74 13.50 -5.06
CA ILE A 69 -4.35 12.98 -3.85
C ILE A 69 -3.30 12.84 -2.76
N LYS A 70 -3.58 13.41 -1.57
CA LYS A 70 -2.77 13.19 -0.37
C LYS A 70 -3.06 11.83 0.22
N GLY A 71 -2.02 11.03 0.43
CA GLY A 71 -2.12 9.76 1.11
C GLY A 71 -0.86 9.39 1.88
N PHE A 72 -0.97 8.34 2.68
CA PHE A 72 0.15 7.69 3.34
C PHE A 72 0.02 6.18 3.24
N GLU A 73 1.13 5.50 3.06
CA GLU A 73 1.25 4.09 3.37
C GLU A 73 1.57 3.93 4.85
N CYS A 74 0.72 3.20 5.55
CA CYS A 74 0.70 3.11 7.00
C CYS A 74 0.87 1.67 7.47
N GLU A 75 1.54 1.51 8.61
CA GLU A 75 1.54 0.28 9.38
C GLU A 75 0.36 0.25 10.36
N TYR A 76 -0.07 -0.94 10.80
CA TYR A 76 -0.95 -1.01 11.96
C TYR A 76 -0.13 -0.92 13.26
N TYR A 77 -0.04 0.30 13.79
CA TYR A 77 0.54 0.54 15.11
C TYR A 77 -0.49 1.21 16.02
N PRO A 78 -0.94 0.55 17.09
CA PRO A 78 -1.93 1.11 18.01
C PRO A 78 -1.58 2.50 18.54
N PHE A 79 -0.28 2.76 18.80
CA PHE A 79 0.19 4.07 19.28
C PHE A 79 0.09 5.19 18.22
N ALA A 80 -0.01 4.84 16.93
CA ALA A 80 0.00 5.81 15.83
C ALA A 80 -1.42 6.20 15.34
N LEU A 81 -2.46 5.51 15.78
CA LEU A 81 -3.82 5.68 15.24
C LEU A 81 -4.34 7.12 15.41
N GLU A 82 -4.02 7.79 16.51
CA GLU A 82 -4.41 9.19 16.71
C GLU A 82 -3.69 10.14 15.73
N ASN A 83 -2.44 9.85 15.38
CA ASN A 83 -1.71 10.61 14.36
C ASN A 83 -2.34 10.38 12.98
N TYR A 84 -2.77 9.17 12.66
CA TYR A 84 -3.45 8.87 11.38
C TYR A 84 -4.77 9.63 11.27
N LYS A 85 -5.57 9.67 12.33
CA LYS A 85 -6.78 10.50 12.39
C LYS A 85 -6.45 11.98 12.20
N MET A 86 -5.40 12.49 12.86
CA MET A 86 -4.94 13.87 12.70
C MET A 86 -4.56 14.16 11.24
N PHE A 87 -3.77 13.30 10.58
CA PHE A 87 -3.41 13.47 9.17
C PHE A 87 -4.65 13.50 8.27
N ARG A 88 -5.60 12.59 8.49
CA ARG A 88 -6.85 12.55 7.72
C ARG A 88 -7.71 13.80 7.96
N ASP A 89 -7.97 14.14 9.20
CA ASP A 89 -9.02 15.11 9.57
C ASP A 89 -8.53 16.55 9.54
N GLN A 90 -7.24 16.81 9.80
CA GLN A 90 -6.67 18.16 9.87
C GLN A 90 -5.84 18.53 8.64
N TYR A 91 -5.18 17.55 8.00
CA TYR A 91 -4.26 17.80 6.87
C TYR A 91 -4.78 17.27 5.52
N GLY A 92 -5.94 16.59 5.51
CA GLY A 92 -6.60 16.14 4.29
C GLY A 92 -5.99 14.89 3.64
N TYR A 93 -5.23 14.09 4.38
CA TYR A 93 -4.72 12.79 3.93
C TYR A 93 -5.82 11.73 3.94
N LYS A 94 -6.71 11.80 2.97
CA LYS A 94 -7.87 10.90 2.89
C LYS A 94 -7.52 9.47 2.52
N LEU A 95 -6.42 9.28 1.79
CA LEU A 95 -5.95 7.97 1.36
C LEU A 95 -4.93 7.43 2.37
N LEU A 96 -5.40 6.64 3.33
CA LEU A 96 -4.55 5.91 4.26
C LEU A 96 -4.53 4.44 3.86
N ILE A 97 -3.39 3.97 3.40
CA ILE A 97 -3.19 2.62 2.87
C ILE A 97 -2.62 1.75 3.99
N LEU A 98 -3.16 0.56 4.20
CA LEU A 98 -2.54 -0.39 5.13
C LEU A 98 -1.50 -1.23 4.39
N GLY A 99 -0.20 -0.94 4.62
CA GLY A 99 0.94 -1.72 4.15
C GLY A 99 1.74 -2.23 5.35
N HIS A 100 1.38 -3.39 5.90
CA HIS A 100 1.87 -3.87 7.19
C HIS A 100 3.19 -4.65 7.07
N HIS A 101 4.33 -3.94 7.04
CA HIS A 101 5.67 -4.50 6.81
C HIS A 101 6.35 -5.05 8.06
N THR A 102 6.02 -4.52 9.24
CA THR A 102 6.53 -5.00 10.52
C THR A 102 5.41 -5.18 11.52
N ASN A 103 5.53 -6.16 12.42
CA ASN A 103 4.51 -6.39 13.43
C ASN A 103 4.33 -5.18 14.37
N LYS A 104 3.21 -5.09 15.05
CA LYS A 104 2.83 -3.93 15.88
C LYS A 104 3.83 -3.59 16.99
N ASP A 105 4.61 -4.57 17.43
CA ASP A 105 5.66 -4.38 18.43
C ASP A 105 7.03 -4.06 17.80
N ARG A 106 7.13 -4.07 16.46
CA ARG A 106 8.34 -3.78 15.66
C ARG A 106 9.49 -4.75 15.95
N THR A 107 9.17 -5.99 16.32
CA THR A 107 10.13 -7.04 16.65
C THR A 107 10.31 -8.09 15.55
N ALA A 108 9.38 -8.13 14.58
CA ALA A 108 9.40 -9.07 13.47
C ALA A 108 9.12 -8.37 12.14
N ASP A 109 9.79 -8.86 11.10
CA ASP A 109 9.64 -8.42 9.71
C ASP A 109 8.57 -9.29 9.04
N ASN A 110 7.48 -8.67 8.61
CA ASN A 110 6.37 -9.35 7.94
C ASN A 110 6.70 -9.81 6.52
N PHE A 111 7.83 -9.41 5.94
CA PHE A 111 8.34 -10.02 4.70
C PHE A 111 8.91 -11.43 4.91
N ALA A 112 9.25 -11.80 6.14
CA ALA A 112 9.86 -13.09 6.44
C ALA A 112 9.39 -13.68 7.78
N PRO A 113 8.07 -13.98 7.93
CA PRO A 113 7.54 -14.56 9.16
C PRO A 113 8.18 -15.92 9.46
N LYS A 114 8.60 -16.11 10.70
CA LYS A 114 9.24 -17.35 11.17
C LYS A 114 8.18 -18.32 11.68
N GLY A 115 7.65 -19.12 10.76
CA GLY A 115 6.67 -20.16 11.08
C GLY A 115 5.24 -19.63 11.28
N GLU A 116 4.35 -20.55 11.66
CA GLU A 116 2.91 -20.33 11.70
C GLU A 116 2.47 -19.26 12.71
N ALA A 117 3.19 -19.13 13.83
CA ALA A 117 2.84 -18.16 14.87
C ALA A 117 2.98 -16.72 14.36
N GLU A 118 4.09 -16.38 13.69
CA GLU A 118 4.29 -15.02 13.14
C GLU A 118 3.38 -14.78 11.93
N MET A 119 3.12 -15.80 11.09
CA MET A 119 2.16 -15.69 10.00
C MET A 119 0.74 -15.42 10.50
N LYS A 120 0.33 -16.12 11.57
CA LYS A 120 -0.96 -15.84 12.23
C LYS A 120 -1.00 -14.45 12.84
N GLN A 121 0.09 -14.02 13.49
CA GLN A 121 0.21 -12.69 14.06
C GLN A 121 0.04 -11.62 12.99
N TYR A 122 0.71 -11.77 11.84
CA TYR A 122 0.53 -10.87 10.70
C TYR A 122 -0.95 -10.74 10.31
N ALA A 123 -1.63 -11.86 10.12
CA ALA A 123 -3.05 -11.85 9.74
C ALA A 123 -3.94 -11.20 10.81
N ASP A 124 -3.69 -11.51 12.09
CA ASP A 124 -4.45 -10.92 13.19
C ASP A 124 -4.26 -9.40 13.24
N GLU A 125 -3.04 -8.91 13.07
CA GLU A 125 -2.71 -7.48 13.09
C GLU A 125 -3.27 -6.72 11.88
N VAL A 126 -3.22 -7.31 10.69
CA VAL A 126 -3.89 -6.75 9.50
C VAL A 126 -5.40 -6.63 9.75
N ILE A 127 -6.03 -7.68 10.27
CA ILE A 127 -7.46 -7.69 10.61
C ILE A 127 -7.80 -6.63 11.67
N GLU A 128 -6.99 -6.53 12.73
CA GLU A 128 -7.13 -5.47 13.74
C GLU A 128 -7.06 -4.08 13.09
N GLY A 129 -6.08 -3.86 12.20
CA GLY A 129 -5.92 -2.63 11.45
C GLY A 129 -7.14 -2.29 10.60
N LEU A 130 -7.60 -3.21 9.77
CA LEU A 130 -8.77 -3.03 8.91
C LEU A 130 -10.03 -2.66 9.72
N ARG A 131 -10.24 -3.30 10.87
CA ARG A 131 -11.39 -3.04 11.76
C ARG A 131 -11.36 -1.67 12.46
N THR A 132 -10.24 -0.93 12.38
CA THR A 132 -10.20 0.47 12.87
C THR A 132 -11.05 1.42 12.02
N GLY A 133 -11.36 1.05 10.76
CA GLY A 133 -12.07 1.90 9.81
C GLY A 133 -11.26 3.12 9.34
N LEU A 134 -9.94 3.12 9.56
CA LEU A 134 -9.06 4.22 9.14
C LEU A 134 -8.48 4.02 7.73
N PHE A 135 -8.31 2.77 7.31
CA PHE A 135 -7.59 2.46 6.09
C PHE A 135 -8.52 2.30 4.89
N THR A 136 -8.12 2.90 3.77
CA THR A 136 -8.91 2.98 2.54
C THR A 136 -8.81 1.69 1.72
N PHE A 137 -7.64 1.07 1.68
CA PHE A 137 -7.42 -0.24 1.08
C PHE A 137 -6.23 -0.96 1.72
N LEU A 138 -6.12 -2.26 1.45
CA LEU A 138 -5.02 -3.11 1.91
C LEU A 138 -4.01 -3.28 0.77
N ALA A 139 -2.77 -2.80 0.97
CA ALA A 139 -1.67 -2.97 0.04
C ALA A 139 -1.00 -4.35 0.20
N HIS A 140 -0.54 -4.92 -0.91
CA HIS A 140 0.30 -6.13 -0.98
C HIS A 140 0.13 -7.12 0.19
N PRO A 141 -1.08 -7.67 0.44
CA PRO A 141 -1.33 -8.53 1.60
C PRO A 141 -0.49 -9.81 1.62
N ASP A 142 0.11 -10.16 0.50
CA ASP A 142 0.90 -11.36 0.29
C ASP A 142 2.41 -11.17 0.46
N VAL A 143 2.87 -10.00 0.97
CA VAL A 143 4.30 -9.80 1.31
C VAL A 143 4.91 -10.88 2.20
N PRO A 144 4.20 -11.55 3.12
CA PRO A 144 4.77 -12.63 3.93
C PRO A 144 5.32 -13.80 3.12
N PHE A 145 4.82 -14.01 1.91
CA PHE A 145 5.31 -15.08 1.04
C PHE A 145 6.74 -14.87 0.53
N CYS A 146 7.33 -13.70 0.74
CA CYS A 146 8.74 -13.46 0.42
C CYS A 146 9.70 -14.34 1.23
N GLY A 147 9.42 -14.56 2.50
CA GLY A 147 10.33 -15.28 3.38
C GLY A 147 9.69 -16.35 4.25
N TYR A 148 8.37 -16.54 4.17
CA TYR A 148 7.69 -17.56 4.94
C TYR A 148 8.08 -18.98 4.47
N THR A 149 8.54 -19.81 5.40
CA THR A 149 9.00 -21.19 5.13
C THR A 149 8.12 -22.27 5.76
N GLY A 150 6.99 -21.90 6.38
CA GLY A 150 6.04 -22.82 7.00
C GLY A 150 5.09 -23.48 6.00
N SER A 151 3.98 -24.03 6.51
CA SER A 151 2.94 -24.64 5.68
C SER A 151 2.29 -23.64 4.75
N ALA A 152 2.31 -23.93 3.44
CA ALA A 152 1.62 -23.10 2.45
C ALA A 152 0.10 -23.10 2.67
N ASP A 153 -0.49 -24.23 3.07
CA ASP A 153 -1.92 -24.32 3.35
C ASP A 153 -2.30 -23.45 4.55
N PHE A 154 -1.46 -23.46 5.60
CA PHE A 154 -1.68 -22.58 6.75
C PHE A 154 -1.58 -21.10 6.36
N ALA A 155 -0.58 -20.73 5.55
CA ALA A 155 -0.46 -19.34 5.08
C ALA A 155 -1.68 -18.91 4.25
N LEU A 156 -2.17 -19.77 3.35
CA LEU A 156 -3.37 -19.51 2.57
C LEU A 156 -4.63 -19.42 3.43
N GLU A 157 -4.74 -20.22 4.49
CA GLU A 157 -5.81 -20.07 5.49
C GLU A 157 -5.78 -18.67 6.13
N GLN A 158 -4.58 -18.17 6.52
CA GLN A 158 -4.47 -16.84 7.09
C GLN A 158 -4.83 -15.75 6.07
N MET A 159 -4.46 -15.90 4.80
CA MET A 159 -4.91 -14.98 3.74
C MET A 159 -6.42 -15.01 3.57
N GLY A 160 -7.03 -16.17 3.63
CA GLY A 160 -8.49 -16.32 3.58
C GLY A 160 -9.21 -15.54 4.70
N ARG A 161 -8.65 -15.55 5.92
CA ARG A 161 -9.17 -14.75 7.04
C ARG A 161 -9.13 -13.24 6.75
N ILE A 162 -8.02 -12.77 6.17
CA ILE A 162 -7.88 -11.35 5.77
C ILE A 162 -8.92 -11.01 4.70
N PHE A 163 -9.04 -11.81 3.64
CA PHE A 163 -9.98 -11.55 2.55
C PHE A 163 -11.44 -11.59 3.01
N ALA A 164 -11.79 -12.47 3.94
CA ALA A 164 -13.13 -12.48 4.53
C ALA A 164 -13.47 -11.16 5.24
N VAL A 165 -12.50 -10.56 5.93
CA VAL A 165 -12.68 -9.25 6.58
C VAL A 165 -12.71 -8.12 5.55
N CYS A 166 -11.89 -8.19 4.49
CA CYS A 166 -11.96 -7.22 3.41
C CYS A 166 -13.34 -7.25 2.72
N GLU A 167 -13.90 -8.45 2.48
CA GLU A 167 -15.26 -8.60 1.94
C GLU A 167 -16.32 -8.05 2.90
N GLU A 168 -16.24 -8.39 4.19
CA GLU A 168 -17.16 -7.92 5.25
C GLU A 168 -17.22 -6.40 5.31
N LEU A 169 -16.05 -5.75 5.23
CA LEU A 169 -15.91 -4.30 5.39
C LEU A 169 -15.96 -3.53 4.06
N GLY A 170 -15.97 -4.22 2.91
CA GLY A 170 -15.91 -3.59 1.60
C GLY A 170 -14.57 -2.91 1.30
N ILE A 171 -13.47 -3.37 1.94
CA ILE A 171 -12.13 -2.78 1.77
C ILE A 171 -11.46 -3.39 0.55
N PRO A 172 -11.03 -2.57 -0.43
CA PRO A 172 -10.30 -3.05 -1.59
C PRO A 172 -8.95 -3.67 -1.23
N VAL A 173 -8.47 -4.58 -2.09
CA VAL A 173 -7.17 -5.25 -1.96
C VAL A 173 -6.29 -4.97 -3.17
N GLU A 174 -5.01 -4.77 -2.95
CA GLU A 174 -4.06 -4.42 -4.01
C GLU A 174 -3.24 -5.63 -4.46
N ILE A 175 -3.22 -5.86 -5.78
CA ILE A 175 -2.20 -6.67 -6.47
C ILE A 175 -1.06 -5.71 -6.81
N ASN A 176 0.08 -5.87 -6.18
CA ASN A 176 1.14 -4.87 -6.19
C ASN A 176 2.06 -4.98 -7.41
N ALA A 177 2.19 -3.89 -8.16
CA ALA A 177 3.01 -3.88 -9.37
C ALA A 177 4.51 -3.77 -9.10
N ASN A 178 4.94 -3.23 -7.97
CA ASN A 178 6.35 -3.18 -7.59
C ASN A 178 6.89 -4.59 -7.31
N GLY A 179 6.13 -5.40 -6.55
CA GLY A 179 6.48 -6.80 -6.33
C GLY A 179 6.60 -7.60 -7.64
N TYR A 180 5.67 -7.38 -8.57
CA TYR A 180 5.70 -8.02 -9.89
C TYR A 180 6.92 -7.59 -10.72
N ARG A 181 7.18 -6.27 -10.80
CA ARG A 181 8.33 -5.67 -11.52
C ARG A 181 9.65 -6.24 -11.05
N ASP A 182 9.82 -6.28 -9.73
CA ASP A 182 11.05 -6.73 -9.07
C ASP A 182 11.18 -8.26 -9.00
N LYS A 183 10.18 -9.00 -9.52
CA LYS A 183 10.12 -10.46 -9.46
C LYS A 183 10.24 -11.01 -8.02
N ARG A 184 9.62 -10.32 -7.08
CA ARG A 184 9.51 -10.77 -5.69
C ARG A 184 8.56 -11.96 -5.59
N ALA A 185 8.45 -12.58 -4.40
CA ALA A 185 7.51 -13.66 -4.18
C ALA A 185 6.05 -13.19 -4.05
N TYR A 186 5.78 -11.91 -4.29
CA TYR A 186 4.45 -11.35 -4.45
C TYR A 186 4.39 -10.52 -5.76
N PRO A 187 3.27 -10.50 -6.45
CA PRO A 187 2.01 -11.19 -6.13
C PRO A 187 2.13 -12.72 -6.25
N ASP A 188 1.73 -13.44 -5.18
CA ASP A 188 1.74 -14.91 -5.16
C ASP A 188 0.48 -15.47 -5.84
N ARG A 189 0.63 -16.26 -6.89
CA ARG A 189 -0.49 -16.81 -7.67
C ARG A 189 -1.54 -17.53 -6.81
N ARG A 190 -1.11 -18.30 -5.82
CA ARG A 190 -2.01 -19.08 -4.96
C ARG A 190 -2.91 -18.18 -4.11
N VAL A 191 -2.35 -17.08 -3.62
CA VAL A 191 -3.09 -16.07 -2.83
C VAL A 191 -4.15 -15.39 -3.70
N TRP A 192 -3.79 -15.00 -4.93
CA TRP A 192 -4.73 -14.32 -5.81
C TRP A 192 -5.77 -15.26 -6.44
N GLU A 193 -5.44 -16.54 -6.65
CA GLU A 193 -6.43 -17.57 -6.97
C GLU A 193 -7.43 -17.77 -5.82
N LEU A 194 -6.94 -17.81 -4.56
CA LEU A 194 -7.78 -17.88 -3.36
C LEU A 194 -8.71 -16.65 -3.25
N SER A 195 -8.21 -15.44 -3.53
CA SER A 195 -8.98 -14.20 -3.41
C SER A 195 -10.28 -14.22 -4.23
N ARG A 196 -10.34 -14.98 -5.31
CA ARG A 196 -11.53 -15.12 -6.19
C ARG A 196 -12.72 -15.81 -5.51
N GLN A 197 -12.51 -16.45 -4.36
CA GLN A 197 -13.59 -17.06 -3.57
C GLN A 197 -14.37 -16.02 -2.75
N TYR A 198 -13.89 -14.77 -2.73
CA TYR A 198 -14.46 -13.67 -1.97
C TYR A 198 -14.97 -12.57 -2.91
N LYS A 199 -15.97 -11.83 -2.47
CA LYS A 199 -16.48 -10.67 -3.21
C LYS A 199 -15.65 -9.43 -2.88
N LEU A 200 -14.51 -9.30 -3.52
CA LEU A 200 -13.55 -8.22 -3.29
C LEU A 200 -13.62 -7.16 -4.39
N THR A 201 -13.06 -6.00 -4.10
CA THR A 201 -12.61 -5.01 -5.08
C THR A 201 -11.10 -5.12 -5.21
N TRP A 202 -10.61 -5.46 -6.41
CA TRP A 202 -9.18 -5.60 -6.69
C TRP A 202 -8.63 -4.36 -7.35
N LEU A 203 -7.50 -3.87 -6.84
CA LEU A 203 -6.77 -2.72 -7.37
C LEU A 203 -5.39 -3.18 -7.85
N ILE A 204 -4.83 -2.41 -8.80
CA ILE A 204 -3.40 -2.48 -9.15
C ILE A 204 -2.85 -1.07 -9.01
N ASN A 205 -1.79 -0.93 -8.22
CA ASN A 205 -1.05 0.33 -8.09
C ASN A 205 0.42 0.12 -8.43
N SER A 206 1.06 1.20 -8.90
CA SER A 206 2.45 1.17 -9.34
C SER A 206 3.43 0.89 -8.21
N ASP A 207 3.13 1.36 -7.00
CA ASP A 207 4.07 1.39 -5.86
C ASP A 207 5.45 1.86 -6.34
N ALA A 208 5.44 3.05 -6.98
CA ALA A 208 6.56 3.54 -7.76
C ALA A 208 7.63 4.14 -6.85
N HIS A 209 8.84 3.56 -6.87
CA HIS A 209 10.01 4.05 -6.17
C HIS A 209 10.96 4.86 -7.08
N GLU A 210 10.67 4.90 -8.36
CA GLU A 210 11.30 5.76 -9.37
C GLU A 210 10.21 6.33 -10.28
N VAL A 211 10.44 7.49 -10.85
CA VAL A 211 9.46 8.15 -11.74
C VAL A 211 9.06 7.25 -12.92
N ALA A 212 10.04 6.52 -13.47
CA ALA A 212 9.81 5.59 -14.57
C ALA A 212 8.89 4.41 -14.22
N HIS A 213 8.72 4.10 -12.93
CA HIS A 213 7.86 3.01 -12.46
C HIS A 213 6.37 3.39 -12.43
N LEU A 214 6.04 4.67 -12.58
CA LEU A 214 4.64 5.10 -12.60
C LEU A 214 3.94 4.56 -13.85
N CYS A 215 2.99 3.65 -13.67
CA CYS A 215 2.23 2.99 -14.75
C CYS A 215 3.15 2.43 -15.87
N ASP A 216 4.25 1.77 -15.50
CA ASP A 216 5.16 1.13 -16.44
C ASP A 216 4.63 -0.21 -16.95
N GLU A 217 5.06 -0.60 -18.14
CA GLU A 217 4.64 -1.87 -18.75
C GLU A 217 5.19 -3.09 -18.00
N ALA A 218 6.40 -3.00 -17.45
CA ALA A 218 7.02 -4.12 -16.72
C ALA A 218 6.34 -4.42 -15.39
N GLY A 219 5.90 -3.39 -14.66
CA GLY A 219 5.19 -3.53 -13.40
C GLY A 219 3.67 -3.57 -13.61
N VAL A 220 3.07 -2.43 -13.92
CA VAL A 220 1.61 -2.31 -14.01
C VAL A 220 1.06 -3.17 -15.14
N GLY A 221 1.58 -3.05 -16.37
CA GLY A 221 1.13 -3.87 -17.51
C GLY A 221 1.28 -5.37 -17.27
N GLY A 222 2.40 -5.78 -16.68
CA GLY A 222 2.64 -7.18 -16.29
C GLY A 222 1.66 -7.67 -15.22
N THR A 223 1.35 -6.83 -14.21
CA THR A 223 0.39 -7.18 -13.16
C THR A 223 -1.05 -7.24 -13.69
N GLU A 224 -1.41 -6.37 -14.63
CA GLU A 224 -2.70 -6.44 -15.32
C GLU A 224 -2.84 -7.73 -16.13
N ALA A 225 -1.75 -8.14 -16.83
CA ALA A 225 -1.74 -9.41 -17.55
C ALA A 225 -1.89 -10.60 -16.60
N PHE A 226 -1.21 -10.57 -15.45
CA PHE A 226 -1.33 -11.57 -14.39
C PHE A 226 -2.77 -11.65 -13.84
N ALA A 227 -3.38 -10.51 -13.49
CA ALA A 227 -4.76 -10.46 -13.02
C ALA A 227 -5.76 -11.00 -14.06
N ARG A 228 -5.56 -10.62 -15.33
CA ARG A 228 -6.38 -11.10 -16.47
C ARG A 228 -6.26 -12.61 -16.66
N GLU A 229 -5.05 -13.17 -16.57
CA GLU A 229 -4.80 -14.62 -16.63
C GLU A 229 -5.56 -15.37 -15.53
N LEU A 230 -5.64 -14.79 -14.33
CA LEU A 230 -6.41 -15.33 -13.22
C LEU A 230 -7.92 -15.06 -13.31
N GLY A 231 -8.38 -14.28 -14.27
CA GLY A 231 -9.78 -13.87 -14.38
C GLY A 231 -10.24 -12.97 -13.23
N ILE A 232 -9.33 -12.13 -12.70
CA ILE A 232 -9.64 -11.15 -11.66
C ILE A 232 -10.08 -9.84 -12.34
N PRO A 233 -11.29 -9.33 -12.05
CA PRO A 233 -11.79 -8.08 -12.62
C PRO A 233 -11.22 -6.89 -11.83
N VAL A 234 -10.11 -6.35 -12.28
CA VAL A 234 -9.46 -5.19 -11.64
C VAL A 234 -10.34 -3.93 -11.81
N THR A 235 -10.46 -3.17 -10.74
CA THR A 235 -11.16 -1.90 -10.73
C THR A 235 -10.17 -0.77 -11.03
N GLU A 236 -10.43 -0.02 -12.10
CA GLU A 236 -9.58 1.11 -12.53
C GLU A 236 -9.77 2.35 -11.66
N TRP A 237 -10.94 2.49 -11.06
CA TRP A 237 -11.29 3.64 -10.22
C TRP A 237 -12.28 3.24 -9.14
N PHE A 238 -12.09 3.75 -7.94
CA PHE A 238 -13.09 3.68 -6.86
C PHE A 238 -13.15 5.02 -6.12
N ASP A 239 -14.31 5.33 -5.55
CA ASP A 239 -14.52 6.52 -4.72
C ASP A 239 -14.13 6.20 -3.28
N TRP A 240 -13.29 7.05 -2.68
CA TRP A 240 -12.81 6.94 -1.30
C TRP A 240 -13.21 8.14 -0.43
#